data_90953a8ab01f5367f153df49536523f4
#
_entry.id   90953a8ab01f5367f153df49536523f4
#
_cell.length_a   1.000
_cell.length_b   1.000
_cell.length_c   1.000
_cell.angle_alpha   90.00
_cell.angle_beta   90.00
_cell.angle_gamma   90.00
#
_symmetry.space_group_name_H-M   'P 1'
#
loop_
_entity.id
_entity.type
_entity.pdbx_description
1 polymer ?
#
loop_
_entity_poly.entity_id
_entity_poly.type
_entity_poly.pdbx_seq_one_letter_code
_entity_poly.pdbx_strand_id
1 'polypeptide(L)'
;MSGKIDVREIDALVDAQNGRITPSIYTDPDIYELELERVFGRTWLFLCHESQIPKAGDFFNTYMGEDPIIVVRQKDGSIKGLLNQCRHRSMRVSFADCGNTRVFTCPYHGWSYGTDGSLKDIPLEDRAFPQGACKEEWSLIEVNRVKSYK
;
A
#
# COMPACT_ATOMS: atom_id res chain seq x y z
N MET A 1 -10.45 26.75 -2.50
CA MET A 1 -9.27 27.10 -1.70
C MET A 1 -9.45 26.43 -0.35
N SER A 2 -8.85 25.25 -0.13
CA SER A 2 -8.88 24.57 1.18
C SER A 2 -8.01 25.40 2.12
N GLY A 3 -8.62 26.06 3.08
CA GLY A 3 -7.89 26.68 4.18
C GLY A 3 -7.39 25.57 5.08
N LYS A 4 -6.07 25.37 5.19
CA LYS A 4 -5.53 24.39 6.12
C LYS A 4 -6.04 24.69 7.51
N ILE A 5 -6.80 23.77 8.09
CA ILE A 5 -7.29 23.90 9.48
C ILE A 5 -6.10 24.04 10.44
N ASP A 6 -6.19 24.98 11.39
CA ASP A 6 -5.16 25.12 12.43
C ASP A 6 -5.35 23.99 13.47
N VAL A 7 -4.25 23.37 13.89
CA VAL A 7 -4.26 22.33 14.96
C VAL A 7 -4.99 22.81 16.22
N ARG A 8 -4.91 24.12 16.54
CA ARG A 8 -5.63 24.71 17.67
C ARG A 8 -7.16 24.70 17.52
N GLU A 9 -7.65 24.68 16.28
CA GLU A 9 -9.09 24.56 15.99
C GLU A 9 -9.56 23.12 16.24
N ILE A 10 -8.69 22.13 16.06
CA ILE A 10 -8.98 20.71 16.36
C ILE A 10 -9.16 20.51 17.86
N ASP A 11 -8.35 21.16 18.71
CA ASP A 11 -8.46 21.06 20.17
C ASP A 11 -9.84 21.52 20.65
N ALA A 12 -10.44 22.52 19.99
CA ALA A 12 -11.78 23.00 20.31
C ALA A 12 -12.90 21.99 19.99
N LEU A 13 -12.62 20.97 19.18
CA LEU A 13 -13.58 19.90 18.84
C LEU A 13 -13.66 18.80 19.93
N VAL A 14 -12.75 18.84 20.92
CA VAL A 14 -12.64 17.83 21.98
C VAL A 14 -12.89 18.50 23.35
N ASP A 15 -14.01 18.18 23.97
CA ASP A 15 -14.32 18.56 25.37
C ASP A 15 -13.94 17.40 26.31
N ALA A 16 -12.67 17.35 26.68
CA ALA A 16 -12.14 16.29 27.54
C ALA A 16 -12.78 16.28 28.95
N GLN A 17 -13.29 17.44 29.46
CA GLN A 17 -13.89 17.51 30.79
C GLN A 17 -15.25 16.80 30.82
N ASN A 18 -16.03 16.90 29.75
CA ASN A 18 -17.35 16.31 29.65
C ASN A 18 -17.37 15.04 28.80
N GLY A 19 -16.21 14.59 28.29
CA GLY A 19 -16.09 13.41 27.45
C GLY A 19 -16.82 13.52 26.11
N ARG A 20 -16.87 14.72 25.51
CA ARG A 20 -17.57 14.99 24.26
C ARG A 20 -16.59 15.26 23.12
N ILE A 21 -16.94 14.75 21.94
CA ILE A 21 -16.21 14.98 20.71
C ILE A 21 -17.20 15.47 19.65
N THR A 22 -16.86 16.56 18.98
CA THR A 22 -17.67 17.07 17.87
C THR A 22 -17.56 16.14 16.66
N PRO A 23 -18.67 15.69 16.06
CA PRO A 23 -18.66 14.72 14.96
C PRO A 23 -17.84 15.15 13.73
N SER A 24 -17.67 16.47 13.51
CA SER A 24 -16.85 17.00 12.41
C SER A 24 -15.40 16.52 12.46
N ILE A 25 -14.86 16.15 13.63
CA ILE A 25 -13.49 15.60 13.72
C ILE A 25 -13.30 14.32 12.89
N TYR A 26 -14.38 13.58 12.63
CA TYR A 26 -14.38 12.33 11.85
C TYR A 26 -14.80 12.52 10.39
N THR A 27 -15.28 13.68 10.01
CA THR A 27 -15.89 13.90 8.69
C THR A 27 -15.32 15.07 7.91
N ASP A 28 -14.50 15.90 8.56
CA ASP A 28 -13.88 17.06 7.93
C ASP A 28 -12.69 16.61 7.05
N PRO A 29 -12.70 16.88 5.74
CA PRO A 29 -11.64 16.45 4.83
C PRO A 29 -10.28 17.12 5.15
N ASP A 30 -10.27 18.35 5.66
CA ASP A 30 -9.01 19.03 6.00
C ASP A 30 -8.34 18.40 7.23
N ILE A 31 -9.14 17.88 8.19
CA ILE A 31 -8.65 17.08 9.33
C ILE A 31 -8.08 15.75 8.82
N TYR A 32 -8.77 15.08 7.91
CA TYR A 32 -8.30 13.81 7.32
C TYR A 32 -6.95 13.97 6.60
N GLU A 33 -6.78 15.02 5.82
CA GLU A 33 -5.49 15.33 5.19
C GLU A 33 -4.35 15.52 6.22
N LEU A 34 -4.65 16.17 7.35
CA LEU A 34 -3.68 16.29 8.45
C LEU A 34 -3.38 14.94 9.12
N GLU A 35 -4.38 14.07 9.27
CA GLU A 35 -4.18 12.72 9.79
C GLU A 35 -3.29 11.87 8.87
N LEU A 36 -3.51 11.94 7.55
CA LEU A 36 -2.64 11.27 6.57
C LEU A 36 -1.18 11.71 6.73
N GLU A 37 -0.93 13.01 6.85
CA GLU A 37 0.42 13.56 6.98
C GLU A 37 1.04 13.29 8.36
N ARG A 38 0.28 13.51 9.45
CA ARG A 38 0.84 13.61 10.80
C ARG A 38 0.67 12.36 11.64
N VAL A 39 -0.32 11.53 11.33
CA VAL A 39 -0.62 10.29 12.02
C VAL A 39 -0.23 9.09 11.15
N PHE A 40 -0.96 8.84 10.08
CA PHE A 40 -0.77 7.65 9.26
C PHE A 40 0.60 7.58 8.57
N GLY A 41 1.14 8.72 8.15
CA GLY A 41 2.49 8.80 7.57
C GLY A 41 3.65 8.65 8.56
N ARG A 42 3.39 8.59 9.88
CA ARG A 42 4.43 8.62 10.93
C ARG A 42 4.33 7.50 11.95
N THR A 43 3.31 6.65 11.87
CA THR A 43 3.08 5.56 12.82
C THR A 43 3.16 4.20 12.16
N TRP A 44 3.21 3.14 12.97
CA TRP A 44 3.01 1.78 12.49
C TRP A 44 1.54 1.60 12.15
N LEU A 45 1.28 1.09 10.94
CA LEU A 45 -0.05 0.77 10.47
C LEU A 45 -0.25 -0.74 10.42
N PHE A 46 -1.41 -1.21 10.88
CA PHE A 46 -1.78 -2.61 10.77
C PHE A 46 -2.10 -2.94 9.31
N LEU A 47 -1.48 -3.99 8.77
CA LEU A 47 -1.71 -4.43 7.40
C LEU A 47 -2.53 -5.72 7.34
N CYS A 48 -2.13 -6.75 8.09
CA CYS A 48 -2.86 -8.01 8.18
C CYS A 48 -2.38 -8.83 9.38
N HIS A 49 -3.13 -9.88 9.72
CA HIS A 49 -2.68 -10.91 10.65
C HIS A 49 -1.95 -12.02 9.91
N GLU A 50 -0.88 -12.57 10.46
CA GLU A 50 -0.07 -13.61 9.80
C GLU A 50 -0.86 -14.87 9.40
N SER A 51 -1.94 -15.18 10.11
CA SER A 51 -2.83 -16.30 9.75
C SER A 51 -3.60 -16.10 8.44
N GLN A 52 -3.64 -14.87 7.90
CA GLN A 52 -4.26 -14.58 6.61
C GLN A 52 -3.33 -14.93 5.44
N ILE A 53 -2.02 -15.07 5.73
CA ILE A 53 -0.97 -15.40 4.76
C ILE A 53 -0.05 -16.52 5.28
N PRO A 54 -0.59 -17.72 5.62
CA PRO A 54 0.17 -18.77 6.31
C PRO A 54 1.25 -19.45 5.46
N LYS A 55 1.11 -19.46 4.13
CA LYS A 55 1.97 -20.20 3.19
C LYS A 55 2.71 -19.27 2.25
N ALA A 56 3.85 -19.72 1.76
CA ALA A 56 4.58 -19.01 0.71
C ALA A 56 3.69 -18.75 -0.52
N GLY A 57 3.70 -17.52 -0.99
CA GLY A 57 2.85 -17.04 -2.07
C GLY A 57 1.46 -16.58 -1.65
N ASP A 58 1.04 -16.83 -0.39
CA ASP A 58 -0.19 -16.25 0.13
C ASP A 58 -0.04 -14.73 0.19
N PHE A 59 -1.10 -14.04 -0.23
CA PHE A 59 -1.15 -12.59 -0.20
C PHE A 59 -2.49 -12.09 0.35
N PHE A 60 -2.44 -10.88 0.88
CA PHE A 60 -3.61 -10.13 1.36
C PHE A 60 -3.51 -8.68 0.86
N ASN A 61 -4.57 -8.19 0.23
CA ASN A 61 -4.66 -6.80 -0.21
C ASN A 61 -5.29 -5.93 0.88
N THR A 62 -4.64 -4.82 1.16
CA THR A 62 -5.04 -3.86 2.19
C THR A 62 -4.64 -2.44 1.78
N TYR A 63 -4.72 -1.51 2.73
CA TYR A 63 -4.34 -0.12 2.53
C TYR A 63 -3.42 0.37 3.64
N MET A 64 -2.55 1.30 3.29
CA MET A 64 -1.74 2.06 4.21
C MET A 64 -2.05 3.55 3.98
N GLY A 65 -2.94 4.10 4.79
CA GLY A 65 -3.63 5.33 4.42
C GLY A 65 -4.46 5.10 3.15
N GLU A 66 -4.18 5.84 2.10
CA GLU A 66 -4.83 5.70 0.79
C GLU A 66 -4.06 4.79 -0.19
N ASP A 67 -2.84 4.41 0.16
CA ASP A 67 -1.99 3.58 -0.69
C ASP A 67 -2.45 2.11 -0.66
N PRO A 68 -2.78 1.51 -1.81
CA PRO A 68 -3.13 0.09 -1.87
C PRO A 68 -1.87 -0.76 -1.73
N ILE A 69 -1.88 -1.71 -0.80
CA ILE A 69 -0.74 -2.57 -0.46
C ILE A 69 -1.08 -4.04 -0.66
N ILE A 70 -0.16 -4.78 -1.26
CA ILE A 70 -0.15 -6.25 -1.26
C ILE A 70 0.79 -6.69 -0.15
N VAL A 71 0.29 -7.38 0.86
CA VAL A 71 1.11 -8.09 1.85
C VAL A 71 1.27 -9.51 1.38
N VAL A 72 2.50 -9.99 1.23
CA VAL A 72 2.77 -11.31 0.64
C VAL A 72 3.85 -12.06 1.40
N ARG A 73 3.60 -13.36 1.69
CA ARG A 73 4.59 -14.24 2.31
C ARG A 73 5.55 -14.79 1.27
N GLN A 74 6.84 -14.62 1.54
CA GLN A 74 7.91 -15.09 0.69
C GLN A 74 8.20 -16.60 0.92
N LYS A 75 9.00 -17.19 0.03
CA LYS A 75 9.42 -18.60 0.13
C LYS A 75 10.28 -18.89 1.35
N ASP A 76 11.07 -17.92 1.80
CA ASP A 76 11.90 -18.00 3.00
C ASP A 76 11.13 -17.76 4.31
N GLY A 77 9.81 -17.51 4.20
CA GLY A 77 8.93 -17.21 5.33
C GLY A 77 8.88 -15.74 5.72
N SER A 78 9.69 -14.87 5.13
CA SER A 78 9.60 -13.43 5.33
C SER A 78 8.31 -12.85 4.74
N ILE A 79 7.95 -11.64 5.16
CA ILE A 79 6.76 -10.95 4.69
C ILE A 79 7.20 -9.64 4.05
N LYS A 80 6.67 -9.36 2.86
CA LYS A 80 6.84 -8.09 2.17
C LYS A 80 5.51 -7.35 2.02
N GLY A 81 5.57 -6.03 2.11
CA GLY A 81 4.52 -5.13 1.67
C GLY A 81 4.94 -4.50 0.34
N LEU A 82 4.09 -4.57 -0.65
CA LEU A 82 4.35 -4.01 -1.98
C LEU A 82 3.24 -3.05 -2.35
N LEU A 83 3.58 -1.89 -2.89
CA LEU A 83 2.57 -0.97 -3.43
C LEU A 83 1.85 -1.68 -4.60
N ASN A 84 0.54 -1.82 -4.48
CA ASN A 84 -0.31 -2.48 -5.47
C ASN A 84 -0.56 -1.57 -6.68
N GLN A 85 0.52 -1.16 -7.33
CA GLN A 85 0.48 -0.28 -8.50
C GLN A 85 1.55 -0.70 -9.51
N CYS A 86 1.10 -1.06 -10.72
CA CYS A 86 1.98 -1.34 -11.85
C CYS A 86 2.85 -0.12 -12.16
N ARG A 87 4.15 -0.33 -12.28
CA ARG A 87 5.13 0.73 -12.55
C ARG A 87 4.98 1.36 -13.94
N HIS A 88 4.23 0.71 -14.83
CA HIS A 88 3.96 1.25 -16.16
C HIS A 88 2.99 2.43 -16.11
N ARG A 89 1.76 2.22 -15.58
CA ARG A 89 0.68 3.23 -15.60
C ARG A 89 -0.23 3.12 -14.39
N SER A 90 0.30 2.77 -13.23
CA SER A 90 -0.33 2.76 -11.91
C SER A 90 -1.60 1.89 -11.76
N MET A 91 -1.90 1.00 -12.74
CA MET A 91 -2.99 0.04 -12.60
C MET A 91 -2.68 -0.93 -11.45
N ARG A 92 -3.67 -1.29 -10.64
CA ARG A 92 -3.51 -2.37 -9.66
C ARG A 92 -3.09 -3.66 -10.35
N VAL A 93 -2.17 -4.39 -9.73
CA VAL A 93 -1.70 -5.70 -10.22
C VAL A 93 -2.43 -6.87 -9.56
N SER A 94 -3.09 -6.61 -8.42
CA SER A 94 -3.92 -7.57 -7.68
C SER A 94 -5.26 -6.94 -7.31
N PHE A 95 -6.37 -7.64 -7.60
CA PHE A 95 -7.74 -7.19 -7.33
C PHE A 95 -8.47 -8.08 -6.33
N ALA A 96 -8.01 -9.32 -6.13
CA ALA A 96 -8.58 -10.21 -5.14
C ALA A 96 -8.17 -9.78 -3.73
N ASP A 97 -9.07 -9.83 -2.76
CA ASP A 97 -8.78 -9.46 -1.37
C ASP A 97 -7.64 -10.29 -0.77
N CYS A 98 -7.58 -11.58 -1.11
CA CYS A 98 -6.52 -12.50 -0.72
C CYS A 98 -6.40 -13.65 -1.74
N GLY A 99 -5.33 -14.42 -1.63
CA GLY A 99 -5.10 -15.58 -2.48
C GLY A 99 -3.69 -16.14 -2.35
N ASN A 100 -3.32 -17.04 -3.28
CA ASN A 100 -1.97 -17.57 -3.40
C ASN A 100 -1.50 -17.45 -4.84
N THR A 101 -0.34 -16.87 -5.06
CA THR A 101 0.23 -16.71 -6.39
C THR A 101 1.75 -16.79 -6.38
N ARG A 102 2.32 -17.02 -7.57
CA ARG A 102 3.77 -16.93 -7.81
C ARG A 102 4.15 -15.63 -8.53
N VAL A 103 3.17 -15.00 -9.18
CA VAL A 103 3.37 -13.83 -10.05
C VAL A 103 2.12 -12.98 -10.02
N PHE A 104 2.28 -11.66 -9.90
CA PHE A 104 1.24 -10.68 -10.10
C PHE A 104 1.32 -10.15 -11.51
N THR A 105 0.27 -10.33 -12.31
CA THR A 105 0.25 -9.86 -13.70
C THR A 105 -0.72 -8.69 -13.84
N CYS A 106 -0.22 -7.57 -14.31
CA CYS A 106 -1.02 -6.38 -14.55
C CYS A 106 -2.04 -6.64 -15.67
N PRO A 107 -3.34 -6.49 -15.41
CA PRO A 107 -4.36 -6.80 -16.41
C PRO A 107 -4.42 -5.78 -17.56
N TYR A 108 -3.72 -4.64 -17.41
CA TYR A 108 -3.76 -3.59 -18.43
C TYR A 108 -2.85 -3.91 -19.62
N HIS A 109 -1.55 -4.17 -19.37
CA HIS A 109 -0.58 -4.43 -20.45
C HIS A 109 0.30 -5.66 -20.20
N GLY A 110 -0.07 -6.52 -19.24
CA GLY A 110 0.58 -7.81 -19.03
C GLY A 110 1.93 -7.77 -18.30
N TRP A 111 2.39 -6.60 -17.80
CA TRP A 111 3.62 -6.57 -17.01
C TRP A 111 3.49 -7.48 -15.80
N SER A 112 4.49 -8.33 -15.58
CA SER A 112 4.44 -9.38 -14.57
C SER A 112 5.50 -9.18 -13.50
N TYR A 113 5.09 -9.31 -12.22
CA TYR A 113 5.94 -9.08 -11.05
C TYR A 113 5.98 -10.33 -10.17
N GLY A 114 7.16 -10.68 -9.68
CA GLY A 114 7.31 -11.72 -8.67
C GLY A 114 6.67 -11.33 -7.34
N THR A 115 6.50 -12.30 -6.44
CA THR A 115 6.03 -12.04 -5.07
C THR A 115 7.02 -11.19 -4.26
N ASP A 116 8.27 -11.13 -4.69
CA ASP A 116 9.32 -10.26 -4.16
C ASP A 116 9.24 -8.81 -4.68
N GLY A 117 8.29 -8.51 -5.58
CA GLY A 117 8.10 -7.22 -6.22
C GLY A 117 8.93 -7.01 -7.49
N SER A 118 9.90 -7.89 -7.79
CA SER A 118 10.76 -7.75 -8.98
C SER A 118 9.96 -7.86 -10.28
N LEU A 119 10.25 -6.98 -11.24
CA LEU A 119 9.67 -7.08 -12.59
C LEU A 119 10.26 -8.31 -13.29
N LYS A 120 9.40 -9.22 -13.73
CA LYS A 120 9.79 -10.48 -14.39
C LYS A 120 9.68 -10.39 -15.89
N ASP A 121 8.58 -9.83 -16.39
CA ASP A 121 8.30 -9.83 -17.83
C ASP A 121 7.57 -8.57 -18.29
N ILE A 122 7.90 -8.13 -19.49
CA ILE A 122 7.26 -7.04 -20.21
C ILE A 122 6.86 -7.60 -21.59
N PRO A 123 5.57 -7.70 -21.90
CA PRO A 123 5.15 -8.15 -23.24
C PRO A 123 5.68 -7.22 -24.33
N LEU A 124 6.24 -7.81 -25.40
CA LEU A 124 6.85 -7.08 -26.51
C LEU A 124 7.99 -6.14 -26.06
N GLU A 125 8.78 -6.57 -25.06
CA GLU A 125 9.87 -5.78 -24.50
C GLU A 125 10.84 -5.27 -25.56
N ASP A 126 11.19 -6.11 -26.52
CA ASP A 126 12.08 -5.79 -27.65
C ASP A 126 11.59 -4.63 -28.52
N ARG A 127 10.27 -4.46 -28.62
CA ARG A 127 9.65 -3.35 -29.36
C ARG A 127 9.52 -2.09 -28.52
N ALA A 128 9.15 -2.24 -27.27
CA ALA A 128 8.94 -1.12 -26.36
C ALA A 128 10.25 -0.53 -25.83
N PHE A 129 11.26 -1.38 -25.64
CA PHE A 129 12.58 -1.04 -25.10
C PHE A 129 13.67 -1.68 -25.96
N PRO A 130 13.97 -1.12 -27.16
CA PRO A 130 14.95 -1.72 -28.09
C PRO A 130 16.35 -1.93 -27.53
N GLN A 131 16.71 -1.20 -26.45
CA GLN A 131 17.99 -1.32 -25.74
C GLN A 131 17.88 -2.18 -24.47
N GLY A 132 16.74 -2.83 -24.25
CA GLY A 132 16.39 -3.54 -23.01
C GLY A 132 15.85 -2.63 -21.92
N ALA A 133 14.97 -3.15 -21.07
CA ALA A 133 14.48 -2.44 -19.89
C ALA A 133 15.35 -2.77 -18.68
N CYS A 134 15.73 -1.77 -17.88
CA CYS A 134 16.31 -1.98 -16.55
C CYS A 134 15.21 -2.44 -15.59
N LYS A 135 15.00 -3.76 -15.50
CA LYS A 135 13.87 -4.35 -14.74
C LYS A 135 13.90 -4.01 -13.25
N GLU A 136 15.07 -3.76 -12.69
CA GLU A 136 15.24 -3.34 -11.30
C GLU A 136 14.55 -2.01 -11.02
N GLU A 137 14.67 -1.05 -11.91
CA GLU A 137 14.05 0.28 -11.79
C GLU A 137 12.52 0.24 -11.89
N TRP A 138 11.99 -0.78 -12.58
CA TRP A 138 10.57 -0.97 -12.82
C TRP A 138 9.91 -2.01 -11.91
N SER A 139 10.61 -2.48 -10.88
CA SER A 139 10.08 -3.35 -9.84
C SER A 139 9.03 -2.62 -8.98
N LEU A 140 8.06 -3.34 -8.41
CA LEU A 140 7.08 -2.75 -7.50
C LEU A 140 7.78 -2.05 -6.34
N ILE A 141 7.21 -0.95 -5.88
CA ILE A 141 7.72 -0.22 -4.72
C ILE A 141 7.47 -1.06 -3.48
N GLU A 142 8.53 -1.38 -2.74
CA GLU A 142 8.45 -2.10 -1.49
C GLU A 142 8.23 -1.13 -0.32
N VAL A 143 7.38 -1.50 0.63
CA VAL A 143 7.22 -0.79 1.90
C VAL A 143 8.51 -0.94 2.70
N ASN A 144 9.16 0.16 3.01
CA ASN A 144 10.50 0.19 3.60
C ASN A 144 10.64 -0.56 4.93
N ARG A 145 9.57 -0.66 5.71
CA ARG A 145 9.58 -1.28 7.03
C ARG A 145 8.33 -2.10 7.24
N VAL A 146 8.49 -3.42 7.27
CA VAL A 146 7.45 -4.37 7.65
C VAL A 146 7.94 -5.12 8.89
N LYS A 147 7.09 -5.24 9.92
CA LYS A 147 7.39 -5.95 11.16
C LYS A 147 6.21 -6.81 11.57
N SER A 148 6.49 -8.02 12.03
CA SER A 148 5.52 -8.84 12.76
C SER A 148 5.64 -8.55 14.26
N TYR A 149 4.49 -8.41 14.90
CA TYR A 149 4.37 -8.28 16.36
C TYR A 149 3.70 -9.54 16.91
N LYS A 150 4.31 -10.15 17.90
CA LYS A 150 3.80 -11.33 18.65
C LYS A 150 3.33 -10.92 20.02
#